data_efe84374ae58fca56d9c5ec06f5f4421
#
_entry.id   efe84374ae58fca56d9c5ec06f5f4421
#
_cell.length_a   1.000
_cell.length_b   1.000
_cell.length_c   1.000
_cell.angle_alpha   90.00
_cell.angle_beta   90.00
_cell.angle_gamma   90.00
#
_symmetry.space_group_name_H-M   'P 1'
#
loop_
_entity.id
_entity.type
_entity.pdbx_description
1 polymer ?
#
loop_
_entity_poly.entity_id
_entity_poly.type
_entity_poly.pdbx_seq_one_letter_code
_entity_poly.pdbx_strand_id
1 'polypeptide(L)'
;QQQVGLLFRGNGSIKSIYAEANFEGHVRAFTPYPQFEPPNYDQGFSFKEALGSGTLTVARHQPFQKQPFHGTVELVSGEIAENIAHYLHQSHQIRSVVALGIYMDEYGKVKKAGGVIIEIMPGADDSIVDIIQKNAEQNKPSVSKILLEGGTPNDLVKPFMDGVPYTELEHEQHVKYFCPCTRDR
;
A
#
# COMPACT_ATOMS: atom_id res chain seq x y z
N GLN A 1 -3.26 -21.91 3.09
CA GLN A 1 -3.12 -20.60 3.75
C GLN A 1 -3.39 -19.50 2.72
N GLN A 2 -4.07 -18.44 3.14
CA GLN A 2 -4.34 -17.29 2.27
C GLN A 2 -3.07 -16.43 2.15
N GLN A 3 -2.76 -16.01 0.93
CA GLN A 3 -1.56 -15.20 0.65
C GLN A 3 -1.88 -14.19 -0.46
N VAL A 4 -1.30 -13.01 -0.34
CA VAL A 4 -1.36 -11.96 -1.36
C VAL A 4 0.05 -11.49 -1.70
N GLY A 5 0.33 -11.37 -2.99
CA GLY A 5 1.57 -10.83 -3.53
C GLY A 5 1.30 -9.65 -4.46
N LEU A 6 2.09 -8.60 -4.31
CA LEU A 6 2.06 -7.40 -5.15
C LEU A 6 3.38 -7.33 -5.91
N LEU A 7 3.31 -7.31 -7.24
CA LEU A 7 4.48 -7.16 -8.10
C LEU A 7 4.34 -5.92 -8.96
N PHE A 8 5.07 -4.89 -8.60
CA PHE A 8 5.27 -3.71 -9.44
C PHE A 8 6.44 -3.97 -10.38
N ARG A 9 6.22 -3.85 -11.68
CA ARG A 9 7.25 -3.91 -12.71
C ARG A 9 7.27 -2.62 -13.49
N GLY A 10 8.45 -2.06 -13.71
CA GLY A 10 8.62 -0.82 -14.44
C GLY A 10 9.88 -0.77 -15.27
N ASN A 11 9.98 0.26 -16.09
CA ASN A 11 11.14 0.50 -16.93
C ASN A 11 12.20 1.41 -16.27
N GLY A 12 11.93 1.90 -15.05
CA GLY A 12 12.86 2.70 -14.25
C GLY A 12 14.05 1.91 -13.70
N SER A 13 14.87 2.55 -12.87
CA SER A 13 16.16 2.00 -12.38
C SER A 13 16.00 0.79 -11.47
N ILE A 14 14.99 0.77 -10.59
CA ILE A 14 14.77 -0.35 -9.67
C ILE A 14 14.07 -1.55 -10.31
N LYS A 15 13.57 -1.41 -11.55
CA LYS A 15 12.93 -2.44 -12.39
C LYS A 15 11.67 -3.06 -11.78
N SER A 16 11.74 -3.53 -10.56
CA SER A 16 10.58 -4.14 -9.91
C SER A 16 10.64 -4.06 -8.39
N ILE A 17 9.45 -4.09 -7.79
CA ILE A 17 9.27 -4.27 -6.35
C ILE A 17 8.27 -5.40 -6.17
N TYR A 18 8.61 -6.36 -5.34
CA TYR A 18 7.73 -7.43 -4.92
C TYR A 18 7.50 -7.34 -3.42
N ALA A 19 6.25 -7.43 -3.00
CA ALA A 19 5.86 -7.53 -1.60
C ALA A 19 4.78 -8.59 -1.46
N GLU A 20 4.85 -9.39 -0.42
CA GLU A 20 3.80 -10.36 -0.12
C GLU A 20 3.51 -10.45 1.36
N ALA A 21 2.29 -10.84 1.66
CA ALA A 21 1.82 -11.13 3.00
C ALA A 21 0.97 -12.41 3.02
N ASN A 22 0.98 -13.12 4.15
CA ASN A 22 0.12 -14.26 4.36
C ASN A 22 -0.84 -14.05 5.53
N PHE A 23 -1.77 -14.96 5.70
CA PHE A 23 -2.78 -14.94 6.77
C PHE A 23 -2.19 -14.93 8.19
N GLU A 24 -0.96 -15.40 8.38
CA GLU A 24 -0.27 -15.41 9.68
C GLU A 24 0.37 -14.06 10.03
N GLY A 25 0.22 -13.05 9.18
CA GLY A 25 0.87 -11.74 9.34
C GLY A 25 2.36 -11.75 8.96
N HIS A 26 2.84 -12.81 8.30
CA HIS A 26 4.19 -12.82 7.76
C HIS A 26 4.25 -11.98 6.49
N VAL A 27 5.21 -11.06 6.46
CA VAL A 27 5.43 -10.18 5.30
C VAL A 27 6.88 -10.28 4.84
N ARG A 28 7.07 -10.15 3.53
CA ARG A 28 8.41 -10.00 2.93
C ARG A 28 8.34 -9.10 1.71
N ALA A 29 9.46 -8.49 1.39
CA ALA A 29 9.60 -7.67 0.20
C ALA A 29 10.97 -7.86 -0.43
N PHE A 30 11.04 -7.61 -1.74
CA PHE A 30 12.26 -7.74 -2.52
C PHE A 30 12.27 -6.74 -3.68
N THR A 31 13.44 -6.20 -3.98
CA THR A 31 13.75 -5.50 -5.23
C THR A 31 15.12 -5.99 -5.73
N PRO A 32 15.29 -6.21 -7.06
CA PRO A 32 16.57 -6.67 -7.61
C PRO A 32 17.67 -5.60 -7.53
N TYR A 33 17.29 -4.33 -7.51
CA TYR A 33 18.21 -3.19 -7.47
C TYR A 33 17.90 -2.26 -6.29
N PRO A 34 18.29 -2.64 -5.07
CA PRO A 34 17.96 -1.87 -3.85
C PRO A 34 18.75 -0.55 -3.73
N GLN A 35 19.85 -0.42 -4.47
CA GLN A 35 20.69 0.78 -4.46
C GLN A 35 20.18 1.74 -5.54
N PHE A 36 19.18 2.54 -5.19
CA PHE A 36 18.69 3.61 -6.02
C PHE A 36 19.16 4.95 -5.46
N GLU A 37 19.88 5.71 -6.27
CA GLU A 37 20.26 7.07 -5.96
C GLU A 37 19.33 8.02 -6.75
N PRO A 38 18.48 8.81 -6.07
CA PRO A 38 17.64 9.77 -6.77
C PRO A 38 18.51 10.83 -7.46
N PRO A 39 18.18 11.25 -8.68
CA PRO A 39 18.97 12.22 -9.44
C PRO A 39 19.05 13.60 -8.76
N ASN A 40 18.09 13.92 -7.90
CA ASN A 40 18.01 15.16 -7.15
C ASN A 40 17.69 14.89 -5.68
N TYR A 41 18.71 14.86 -4.82
CA TYR A 41 18.54 14.66 -3.38
C TYR A 41 17.66 15.74 -2.71
N ASP A 42 17.70 16.96 -3.23
CA ASP A 42 16.96 18.11 -2.66
C ASP A 42 15.44 18.03 -2.90
N GLN A 43 15.00 17.23 -3.87
CA GLN A 43 13.58 17.08 -4.21
C GLN A 43 12.92 15.86 -3.55
N GLY A 44 13.70 15.08 -2.80
CA GLY A 44 13.24 13.86 -2.16
C GLY A 44 13.13 12.67 -3.12
N PHE A 45 12.66 11.54 -2.60
CA PHE A 45 12.49 10.30 -3.35
C PHE A 45 11.20 10.35 -4.18
N SER A 46 11.32 10.17 -5.50
CA SER A 46 10.20 9.97 -6.41
C SER A 46 10.09 8.51 -6.81
N PHE A 47 9.02 7.87 -6.40
CA PHE A 47 8.74 6.49 -6.80
C PHE A 47 8.53 6.37 -8.32
N LYS A 48 7.97 7.39 -8.95
CA LYS A 48 7.79 7.48 -10.40
C LYS A 48 9.13 7.44 -11.15
N GLU A 49 10.15 8.12 -10.64
CA GLU A 49 11.48 8.11 -11.25
C GLU A 49 12.18 6.77 -11.05
N ALA A 50 12.00 6.17 -9.87
CA ALA A 50 12.61 4.91 -9.53
C ALA A 50 12.03 3.74 -10.33
N LEU A 51 10.71 3.64 -10.43
CA LEU A 51 10.01 2.53 -11.07
C LEU A 51 9.68 2.79 -12.54
N GLY A 52 9.33 4.03 -12.90
CA GLY A 52 8.92 4.42 -14.26
C GLY A 52 7.52 3.93 -14.61
N SER A 53 7.25 3.82 -15.92
CA SER A 53 6.01 3.24 -16.45
C SER A 53 6.08 1.71 -16.41
N GLY A 54 4.92 1.08 -16.21
CA GLY A 54 4.88 -0.38 -16.11
C GLY A 54 3.54 -0.92 -15.64
N THR A 55 3.58 -2.02 -14.87
CA THR A 55 2.38 -2.73 -14.41
C THR A 55 2.44 -3.11 -12.95
N LEU A 56 1.26 -3.16 -12.32
CA LEU A 56 1.02 -3.83 -11.04
C LEU A 56 0.31 -5.15 -11.30
N THR A 57 0.93 -6.25 -10.89
CA THR A 57 0.29 -7.56 -10.85
C THR A 57 0.03 -7.94 -9.39
N VAL A 58 -1.23 -8.28 -9.08
CA VAL A 58 -1.63 -8.79 -7.77
C VAL A 58 -1.94 -10.27 -7.90
N ALA A 59 -1.23 -11.09 -7.13
CA ALA A 59 -1.43 -12.52 -7.03
C ALA A 59 -2.14 -12.84 -5.71
N ARG A 60 -3.24 -13.59 -5.75
CA ARG A 60 -3.94 -14.05 -4.55
C ARG A 60 -4.05 -15.56 -4.56
N HIS A 61 -3.54 -16.17 -3.52
CA HIS A 61 -3.70 -17.60 -3.27
C HIS A 61 -4.74 -17.80 -2.17
N GLN A 62 -5.77 -18.58 -2.46
CA GLN A 62 -6.78 -18.96 -1.49
C GLN A 62 -6.62 -20.43 -1.12
N PRO A 63 -6.95 -20.83 0.12
CA PRO A 63 -7.01 -22.23 0.49
C PRO A 63 -7.90 -23.00 -0.48
N PHE A 64 -7.48 -24.20 -0.86
CA PHE A 64 -8.19 -25.09 -1.78
C PHE A 64 -8.15 -24.71 -3.28
N GLN A 65 -7.52 -23.61 -3.66
CA GLN A 65 -7.24 -23.30 -5.05
C GLN A 65 -5.90 -23.88 -5.50
N LYS A 66 -5.91 -24.57 -6.64
CA LYS A 66 -4.68 -25.17 -7.22
C LYS A 66 -3.73 -24.13 -7.81
N GLN A 67 -4.27 -23.02 -8.27
CA GLN A 67 -3.49 -21.93 -8.87
C GLN A 67 -3.91 -20.58 -8.27
N PRO A 68 -2.97 -19.66 -8.05
CA PRO A 68 -3.30 -18.31 -7.60
C PRO A 68 -4.08 -17.56 -8.68
N PHE A 69 -4.99 -16.72 -8.23
CA PHE A 69 -5.65 -15.74 -9.09
C PHE A 69 -4.68 -14.56 -9.33
N HIS A 70 -4.54 -14.14 -10.57
CA HIS A 70 -3.71 -13.02 -10.97
C HIS A 70 -4.55 -11.93 -11.64
N GLY A 71 -4.38 -10.69 -11.20
CA GLY A 71 -4.90 -9.50 -11.88
C GLY A 71 -3.75 -8.56 -12.20
N THR A 72 -3.74 -7.97 -13.38
CA THR A 72 -2.70 -7.02 -13.80
C THR A 72 -3.33 -5.76 -14.34
N VAL A 73 -2.82 -4.60 -13.91
CA VAL A 73 -3.20 -3.26 -14.39
C VAL A 73 -1.95 -2.46 -14.75
N GLU A 74 -2.10 -1.46 -15.60
CA GLU A 74 -1.03 -0.49 -15.85
C GLU A 74 -0.84 0.44 -14.65
N LEU A 75 0.39 0.92 -14.45
CA LEU A 75 0.68 1.95 -13.46
C LEU A 75 0.16 3.29 -13.97
N VAL A 76 -0.74 3.90 -13.20
CA VAL A 76 -1.39 5.18 -13.56
C VAL A 76 -0.66 6.39 -12.95
N SER A 77 0.11 6.17 -11.89
CA SER A 77 0.84 7.22 -11.19
C SER A 77 2.20 6.75 -10.71
N GLY A 78 2.96 7.69 -10.17
CA GLY A 78 4.22 7.39 -9.50
C GLY A 78 4.08 6.94 -8.05
N GLU A 79 2.86 6.77 -7.54
CA GLU A 79 2.60 6.47 -6.13
C GLU A 79 2.07 5.05 -5.95
N ILE A 80 2.62 4.30 -4.98
CA ILE A 80 2.18 2.92 -4.69
C ILE A 80 0.71 2.89 -4.31
N ALA A 81 0.27 3.81 -3.45
CA ALA A 81 -1.09 3.87 -2.94
C ALA A 81 -2.13 4.03 -4.06
N GLU A 82 -1.90 4.97 -4.98
CA GLU A 82 -2.79 5.22 -6.11
C GLU A 82 -2.88 4.03 -7.06
N ASN A 83 -1.77 3.35 -7.31
CA ASN A 83 -1.77 2.15 -8.15
C ASN A 83 -2.52 0.98 -7.50
N ILE A 84 -2.46 0.84 -6.17
CA ILE A 84 -3.27 -0.15 -5.45
C ILE A 84 -4.75 0.20 -5.54
N ALA A 85 -5.14 1.46 -5.32
CA ALA A 85 -6.52 1.92 -5.46
C ALA A 85 -7.04 1.70 -6.89
N HIS A 86 -6.23 2.00 -7.90
CA HIS A 86 -6.54 1.74 -9.30
C HIS A 86 -6.78 0.24 -9.56
N TYR A 87 -5.91 -0.63 -9.04
CA TYR A 87 -6.09 -2.08 -9.15
C TYR A 87 -7.41 -2.55 -8.52
N LEU A 88 -7.74 -2.08 -7.31
CA LEU A 88 -8.99 -2.44 -6.63
C LEU A 88 -10.20 -2.00 -7.45
N HIS A 89 -10.15 -0.82 -8.04
CA HIS A 89 -11.23 -0.34 -8.91
C HIS A 89 -11.35 -1.16 -10.20
N GLN A 90 -10.26 -1.37 -10.93
CA GLN A 90 -10.27 -2.04 -12.23
C GLN A 90 -10.55 -3.55 -12.13
N SER A 91 -9.96 -4.22 -11.14
CA SER A 91 -10.04 -5.68 -11.03
C SER A 91 -11.19 -6.17 -10.16
N HIS A 92 -11.65 -5.36 -9.22
CA HIS A 92 -12.70 -5.72 -8.25
C HIS A 92 -13.94 -4.85 -8.33
N GLN A 93 -13.91 -3.75 -9.11
CA GLN A 93 -14.96 -2.75 -9.17
C GLN A 93 -15.29 -2.13 -7.80
N ILE A 94 -14.30 -2.14 -6.89
CA ILE A 94 -14.41 -1.57 -5.54
C ILE A 94 -13.78 -0.17 -5.59
N ARG A 95 -14.60 0.86 -5.32
CA ARG A 95 -14.08 2.21 -5.05
C ARG A 95 -13.34 2.17 -3.72
N SER A 96 -12.10 2.64 -3.69
CA SER A 96 -11.29 2.60 -2.48
C SER A 96 -10.41 3.83 -2.36
N VAL A 97 -10.15 4.21 -1.11
CA VAL A 97 -9.11 5.18 -0.74
C VAL A 97 -7.95 4.39 -0.16
N VAL A 98 -6.77 4.59 -0.69
CA VAL A 98 -5.52 4.01 -0.19
C VAL A 98 -4.57 5.13 0.15
N ALA A 99 -4.06 5.15 1.37
CA ALA A 99 -3.05 6.10 1.80
C ALA A 99 -1.92 5.36 2.51
N LEU A 100 -0.70 5.61 2.09
CA LEU A 100 0.51 4.99 2.65
C LEU A 100 1.49 6.06 3.11
N GLY A 101 2.30 5.75 4.10
CA GLY A 101 3.34 6.63 4.57
C GLY A 101 4.44 5.92 5.31
N ILE A 102 5.61 6.55 5.30
CA ILE A 102 6.78 6.11 6.04
C ILE A 102 7.34 7.29 6.83
N TYR A 103 7.95 7.00 7.95
CA TYR A 103 8.81 7.92 8.69
C TYR A 103 10.24 7.37 8.70
N MET A 104 11.17 8.18 8.24
CA MET A 104 12.60 7.88 8.24
C MET A 104 13.33 8.84 9.19
N ASP A 105 14.38 8.34 9.84
CA ASP A 105 15.29 9.19 10.61
C ASP A 105 16.25 9.99 9.68
N GLU A 106 17.09 10.82 10.30
CA GLU A 106 18.09 11.64 9.61
C GLU A 106 19.14 10.84 8.82
N TYR A 107 19.26 9.54 9.09
CA TYR A 107 20.14 8.62 8.36
C TYR A 107 19.44 7.86 7.24
N GLY A 108 18.18 8.21 6.94
CA GLY A 108 17.38 7.51 5.92
C GLY A 108 16.86 6.13 6.35
N LYS A 109 16.97 5.78 7.63
CA LYS A 109 16.45 4.50 8.14
C LYS A 109 14.96 4.61 8.44
N VAL A 110 14.17 3.72 7.86
CA VAL A 110 12.73 3.62 8.14
C VAL A 110 12.52 3.24 9.61
N LYS A 111 11.81 4.09 10.34
CA LYS A 111 11.44 3.90 11.76
C LYS A 111 10.00 3.43 11.90
N LYS A 112 9.12 3.94 11.06
CA LYS A 112 7.71 3.58 11.04
C LYS A 112 7.21 3.52 9.60
N ALA A 113 6.31 2.59 9.34
CA ALA A 113 5.55 2.50 8.10
C ALA A 113 4.10 2.19 8.45
N GLY A 114 3.17 2.72 7.70
CA GLY A 114 1.76 2.47 7.92
C GLY A 114 0.90 2.93 6.77
N GLY A 115 -0.38 2.64 6.86
CA GLY A 115 -1.33 3.04 5.83
C GLY A 115 -2.75 2.74 6.22
N VAL A 116 -3.66 3.21 5.37
CA VAL A 116 -5.09 3.03 5.47
C VAL A 116 -5.61 2.55 4.13
N ILE A 117 -6.52 1.59 4.16
CA ILE A 117 -7.33 1.19 3.01
C ILE A 117 -8.78 1.30 3.45
N ILE A 118 -9.56 2.09 2.71
CA ILE A 118 -11.00 2.24 2.91
C ILE A 118 -11.67 1.73 1.63
N GLU A 119 -12.46 0.70 1.75
CA GLU A 119 -13.22 0.11 0.64
C GLU A 119 -14.69 0.52 0.75
N ILE A 120 -15.23 1.06 -0.35
CA ILE A 120 -16.64 1.43 -0.43
C ILE A 120 -17.43 0.19 -0.85
N MET A 121 -18.21 -0.33 0.09
CA MET A 121 -19.02 -1.52 -0.15
C MET A 121 -20.21 -1.21 -1.07
N PRO A 122 -20.65 -2.17 -1.90
CA PRO A 122 -21.84 -2.01 -2.73
C PRO A 122 -23.07 -1.61 -1.90
N GLY A 123 -23.78 -0.59 -2.36
CA GLY A 123 -24.96 -0.06 -1.66
C GLY A 123 -24.65 0.98 -0.56
N ALA A 124 -23.39 1.40 -0.42
CA ALA A 124 -23.07 2.52 0.44
C ALA A 124 -23.78 3.81 -0.02
N ASP A 125 -24.18 4.64 0.94
CA ASP A 125 -24.82 5.92 0.67
C ASP A 125 -23.86 6.86 -0.06
N ASP A 126 -24.29 7.45 -1.17
CA ASP A 126 -23.45 8.34 -1.97
C ASP A 126 -22.96 9.56 -1.17
N SER A 127 -23.73 10.04 -0.21
CA SER A 127 -23.31 11.14 0.68
C SER A 127 -22.09 10.78 1.54
N ILE A 128 -22.01 9.53 2.00
CA ILE A 128 -20.86 9.01 2.76
C ILE A 128 -19.64 8.89 1.84
N VAL A 129 -19.85 8.41 0.62
CA VAL A 129 -18.78 8.31 -0.38
C VAL A 129 -18.18 9.67 -0.68
N ASP A 130 -19.02 10.70 -0.88
CA ASP A 130 -18.59 12.06 -1.16
C ASP A 130 -17.77 12.66 0.01
N ILE A 131 -18.21 12.41 1.25
CA ILE A 131 -17.49 12.85 2.45
C ILE A 131 -16.09 12.21 2.50
N ILE A 132 -16.00 10.87 2.33
CA ILE A 132 -14.73 10.15 2.38
C ILE A 132 -13.79 10.61 1.26
N GLN A 133 -14.31 10.80 0.05
CA GLN A 133 -13.53 11.30 -1.08
C GLN A 133 -12.99 12.70 -0.80
N LYS A 134 -13.85 13.62 -0.34
CA LYS A 134 -13.45 14.98 0.05
C LYS A 134 -12.38 14.97 1.14
N ASN A 135 -12.53 14.12 2.16
CA ASN A 135 -11.55 13.99 3.22
C ASN A 135 -10.19 13.49 2.68
N ALA A 136 -10.21 12.51 1.76
CA ALA A 136 -9.02 12.00 1.11
C ALA A 136 -8.30 13.06 0.28
N GLU A 137 -9.04 13.89 -0.48
CA GLU A 137 -8.47 14.98 -1.29
C GLU A 137 -7.85 16.09 -0.43
N GLN A 138 -8.42 16.36 0.72
CA GLN A 138 -7.89 17.36 1.66
C GLN A 138 -6.58 16.92 2.32
N ASN A 139 -6.35 15.60 2.43
CA ASN A 139 -5.12 14.92 2.89
C ASN A 139 -4.40 15.65 4.06
N LYS A 140 -5.13 15.93 5.14
CA LYS A 140 -4.59 16.66 6.29
C LYS A 140 -4.93 15.95 7.60
N PRO A 141 -3.92 15.51 8.37
CA PRO A 141 -2.49 15.40 8.08
C PRO A 141 -2.13 14.17 7.24
N SER A 142 -0.99 14.19 6.57
CA SER A 142 -0.51 13.01 5.82
C SER A 142 -0.21 11.83 6.75
N VAL A 143 -0.31 10.60 6.23
CA VAL A 143 0.04 9.37 6.97
C VAL A 143 1.43 9.47 7.57
N SER A 144 2.42 9.94 6.80
CA SER A 144 3.81 10.10 7.28
C SER A 144 3.91 11.05 8.47
N LYS A 145 3.14 12.15 8.48
CA LYS A 145 3.12 13.09 9.59
C LYS A 145 2.50 12.47 10.85
N ILE A 146 1.39 11.76 10.73
CA ILE A 146 0.76 11.05 11.86
C ILE A 146 1.74 10.03 12.46
N LEU A 147 2.45 9.28 11.60
CA LEU A 147 3.46 8.32 12.03
C LEU A 147 4.64 9.00 12.76
N LEU A 148 5.11 10.15 12.27
CA LEU A 148 6.15 10.96 12.91
C LEU A 148 5.73 11.38 14.32
N GLU A 149 4.50 11.86 14.48
CA GLU A 149 3.93 12.32 15.76
C GLU A 149 3.59 11.18 16.74
N GLY A 150 3.78 9.93 16.33
CA GLY A 150 3.55 8.76 17.18
C GLY A 150 2.14 8.22 17.14
N GLY A 151 1.36 8.62 16.13
CA GLY A 151 -0.02 8.20 15.95
C GLY A 151 -0.22 6.68 15.88
N THR A 152 -1.38 6.25 16.34
CA THR A 152 -1.87 4.86 16.35
C THR A 152 -2.56 4.53 15.02
N PRO A 153 -2.90 3.25 14.74
CA PRO A 153 -3.73 2.88 13.59
C PRO A 153 -5.05 3.66 13.52
N ASN A 154 -5.70 3.89 14.66
CA ASN A 154 -6.94 4.69 14.72
C ASN A 154 -6.70 6.15 14.32
N ASP A 155 -5.55 6.72 14.68
CA ASP A 155 -5.23 8.09 14.27
C ASP A 155 -5.00 8.22 12.77
N LEU A 156 -4.60 7.13 12.09
CA LEU A 156 -4.50 7.09 10.64
C LEU A 156 -5.87 7.11 9.94
N VAL A 157 -6.89 6.50 10.55
CA VAL A 157 -8.24 6.39 9.97
C VAL A 157 -9.04 7.68 10.15
N LYS A 158 -8.92 8.36 11.31
CA LYS A 158 -9.70 9.54 11.69
C LYS A 158 -9.81 10.62 10.62
N PRO A 159 -8.72 11.06 9.96
CA PRO A 159 -8.81 12.14 8.96
C PRO A 159 -9.69 11.78 7.75
N PHE A 160 -9.74 10.50 7.39
CA PHE A 160 -10.54 10.01 6.26
C PHE A 160 -12.01 9.82 6.63
N MET A 161 -12.28 9.46 7.89
CA MET A 161 -13.62 9.18 8.41
C MET A 161 -14.24 10.37 9.13
N ASP A 162 -13.64 11.56 9.03
CA ASP A 162 -14.22 12.77 9.64
C ASP A 162 -15.62 13.05 9.09
N GLY A 163 -16.61 13.20 9.99
CA GLY A 163 -18.02 13.32 9.63
C GLY A 163 -18.74 12.03 9.24
N VAL A 164 -18.06 10.87 9.28
CA VAL A 164 -18.66 9.54 9.01
C VAL A 164 -18.68 8.72 10.28
N PRO A 165 -19.85 8.24 10.75
CA PRO A 165 -19.90 7.35 11.90
C PRO A 165 -19.30 5.99 11.54
N TYR A 166 -18.42 5.45 12.40
CA TYR A 166 -17.83 4.14 12.25
C TYR A 166 -17.68 3.45 13.60
N THR A 167 -17.59 2.13 13.58
CA THR A 167 -17.34 1.31 14.77
C THR A 167 -15.97 0.69 14.68
N GLU A 168 -15.16 0.86 15.71
CA GLU A 168 -13.87 0.20 15.82
C GLU A 168 -14.07 -1.28 16.19
N LEU A 169 -13.41 -2.16 15.43
CA LEU A 169 -13.37 -3.58 15.78
C LEU A 169 -12.01 -3.87 16.41
N GLU A 170 -12.04 -4.42 17.60
CA GLU A 170 -10.83 -4.87 18.30
C GLU A 170 -10.27 -6.15 17.64
N HIS A 171 -9.54 -5.95 16.55
CA HIS A 171 -8.82 -7.03 15.89
C HIS A 171 -7.42 -6.56 15.53
N GLU A 172 -6.44 -7.03 16.30
CA GLU A 172 -5.04 -6.77 16.03
C GLU A 172 -4.36 -8.03 15.52
N GLN A 173 -3.65 -7.90 14.42
CA GLN A 173 -2.78 -8.94 13.90
C GLN A 173 -1.33 -8.44 13.91
N HIS A 174 -0.46 -9.17 14.60
CA HIS A 174 0.97 -8.88 14.58
C HIS A 174 1.57 -9.18 13.21
N VAL A 175 2.18 -8.15 12.62
CA VAL A 175 2.91 -8.27 11.36
C VAL A 175 4.38 -8.52 11.66
N LYS A 176 4.97 -9.55 11.01
CA LYS A 176 6.36 -9.92 11.19
C LYS A 176 7.03 -10.13 9.84
N TYR A 177 8.21 -9.50 9.67
CA TYR A 177 9.05 -9.85 8.54
C TYR A 177 9.55 -11.30 8.69
N PHE A 178 9.24 -12.13 7.68
CA PHE A 178 9.65 -13.52 7.66
C PHE A 178 9.98 -13.95 6.23
N CYS A 179 11.22 -14.38 6.01
CA CYS A 179 11.66 -14.92 4.74
C CYS A 179 12.30 -16.31 4.97
N PRO A 180 11.66 -17.39 4.55
CA PRO A 180 12.22 -18.75 4.66
C PRO A 180 13.22 -19.08 3.54
N CYS A 181 13.56 -18.09 2.69
CA CYS A 181 14.48 -18.31 1.57
C CYS A 181 15.89 -18.59 2.08
N THR A 182 16.55 -19.60 1.49
CA THR A 182 17.98 -19.87 1.65
C THR A 182 18.72 -19.50 0.37
N ARG A 183 20.01 -19.15 0.46
CA ARG A 183 20.84 -18.81 -0.72
C ARG A 183 21.24 -20.03 -1.55
N ASP A 184 20.94 -21.22 -1.08
CA ASP A 184 21.39 -22.50 -1.66
C ASP A 184 20.37 -23.10 -2.66
N ARG A 185 19.61 -22.22 -3.37
CA ARG A 185 18.74 -22.63 -4.47
C ARG A 185 18.91 -21.74 -5.69
#